data_5dc09a3625056285e2c9331a4059b068
#
_entry.id   5dc09a3625056285e2c9331a4059b068
#
_cell.length_a   1.000
_cell.length_b   1.000
_cell.length_c   1.000
_cell.angle_alpha   90.00
_cell.angle_beta   90.00
_cell.angle_gamma   90.00
#
_symmetry.space_group_name_H-M   'P 1'
#
loop_
_entity.id
_entity.type
_entity.pdbx_description
1 polymer ?
#
loop_
_entity_poly.entity_id
_entity_poly.type
_entity_poly.pdbx_seq_one_letter_code
_entity_poly.pdbx_strand_id
1 'polypeptide(L)' 'MGLDGKYGKVTLEKKPDVPDAEPLFVLRAQDKLAAGAVKFYASQYLRATGDEKGNKSILDQAKAMEEWPTKKLPD' A
#
# COMPACT_ATOMS: atom_id res chain seq x y z
N MET A 1 13.58 8.92 -0.34
CA MET A 1 13.71 7.46 -0.12
C MET A 1 13.21 7.07 1.25
N GLY A 2 12.55 5.93 1.35
CA GLY A 2 12.14 5.35 2.63
C GLY A 2 12.81 4.00 2.84
N LEU A 3 12.62 3.38 3.98
CA LEU A 3 13.23 2.12 4.34
C LEU A 3 12.18 1.05 4.64
N ASP A 4 12.12 0.02 3.79
CA ASP A 4 11.25 -1.14 3.96
C ASP A 4 12.08 -2.32 4.45
N GLY A 5 11.61 -3.02 5.49
CA GLY A 5 12.36 -4.12 6.10
C GLY A 5 12.63 -5.28 5.16
N LYS A 6 11.75 -5.53 4.20
CA LYS A 6 11.87 -6.64 3.25
C LYS A 6 12.61 -6.22 1.97
N TYR A 7 12.29 -5.03 1.45
CA TYR A 7 12.80 -4.58 0.16
C TYR A 7 13.96 -3.60 0.26
N GLY A 8 14.29 -3.13 1.46
CA GLY A 8 15.38 -2.18 1.67
C GLY A 8 14.96 -0.75 1.33
N LYS A 9 15.86 0.01 0.71
CA LYS A 9 15.56 1.39 0.36
C LYS A 9 14.54 1.49 -0.76
N VAL A 10 13.52 2.33 -0.56
CA VAL A 10 12.43 2.54 -1.52
C VAL A 10 12.39 4.00 -1.92
N THR A 11 12.39 4.25 -3.23
CA THR A 11 12.26 5.60 -3.78
C THR A 11 10.84 5.78 -4.30
N LEU A 12 10.19 6.85 -3.88
CA LEU A 12 8.83 7.17 -4.30
C LEU A 12 8.89 8.29 -5.35
N GLU A 13 8.44 7.98 -6.55
CA GLU A 13 8.51 8.91 -7.69
C GLU A 13 7.82 10.24 -7.40
N LYS A 14 6.63 10.20 -6.80
CA LYS A 14 5.82 11.38 -6.51
C LYS A 14 6.12 12.01 -5.15
N LYS A 15 6.95 11.36 -4.34
CA LYS A 15 7.31 11.81 -2.99
C LYS A 15 8.79 11.59 -2.75
N PRO A 16 9.67 12.24 -3.54
CA PRO A 16 11.11 12.00 -3.43
C PRO A 16 11.72 12.54 -2.14
N ASP A 17 10.99 13.37 -1.42
CA ASP A 17 11.43 14.00 -0.18
C ASP A 17 11.21 13.15 1.08
N VAL A 18 10.74 11.91 0.92
CA VAL A 18 10.61 11.01 2.07
C VAL A 18 12.00 10.74 2.67
N PRO A 19 12.19 10.97 3.99
CA PRO A 19 13.49 10.73 4.61
C PRO A 19 13.98 9.30 4.44
N ASP A 20 15.29 9.14 4.24
CA ASP A 20 15.88 7.82 3.99
C ASP A 20 15.63 6.81 5.13
N ALA A 21 15.57 7.30 6.37
CA ALA A 21 15.38 6.45 7.54
C ALA A 21 13.91 6.22 7.90
N GLU A 22 12.97 6.85 7.19
CA GLU A 22 11.56 6.68 7.50
C GLU A 22 11.12 5.24 7.20
N PRO A 23 10.57 4.52 8.20
CA PRO A 23 10.10 3.14 7.95
C PRO A 23 8.94 3.13 6.96
N LEU A 24 9.02 2.24 5.98
CA LEU A 24 7.95 2.01 5.01
C LEU A 24 7.57 0.54 5.00
N PHE A 25 6.38 0.25 4.52
CA PHE A 25 5.92 -1.12 4.32
C PHE A 25 5.35 -1.24 2.90
N VAL A 26 6.00 -2.02 2.06
CA VAL A 26 5.60 -2.21 0.67
C VAL A 26 4.79 -3.50 0.53
N LEU A 27 3.60 -3.39 -0.06
CA LEU A 27 2.72 -4.52 -0.32
C LEU A 27 2.63 -4.75 -1.82
N ARG A 28 2.89 -5.98 -2.26
CA ARG A 28 2.81 -6.37 -3.66
C ARG A 28 1.49 -7.08 -3.94
N ALA A 29 0.94 -6.88 -5.14
CA ALA A 29 -0.31 -7.51 -5.54
C ALA A 29 -0.27 -9.04 -5.49
N GLN A 30 0.90 -9.65 -5.66
CA GLN A 30 1.06 -11.11 -5.58
C GLN A 30 0.89 -11.65 -4.15
N ASP A 31 1.01 -10.80 -3.14
CA ASP A 31 0.82 -11.18 -1.74
C ASP A 31 -0.67 -11.40 -1.48
N LYS A 32 -1.03 -12.61 -1.06
CA LYS A 32 -2.44 -12.95 -0.77
C LYS A 32 -3.07 -12.06 0.29
N LEU A 33 -2.26 -11.45 1.15
CA LEU A 33 -2.75 -10.61 2.25
C LEU A 33 -2.87 -9.13 1.87
N ALA A 34 -2.27 -8.73 0.74
CA ALA A 34 -2.10 -7.32 0.41
C ALA A 34 -3.42 -6.58 0.20
N ALA A 35 -4.33 -7.14 -0.62
CA ALA A 35 -5.58 -6.45 -0.92
C ALA A 35 -6.43 -6.24 0.35
N GLY A 36 -6.48 -7.23 1.24
CA GLY A 36 -7.18 -7.11 2.51
C GLY A 36 -6.59 -6.02 3.40
N ALA A 37 -5.26 -5.95 3.46
CA ALA A 37 -4.57 -4.93 4.24
C ALA A 37 -4.87 -3.52 3.70
N VAL A 38 -4.89 -3.36 2.38
CA VAL A 38 -5.20 -2.07 1.74
C VAL A 38 -6.66 -1.68 1.98
N LYS A 39 -7.58 -2.65 1.93
CA LYS A 39 -9.00 -2.40 2.26
C LYS A 39 -9.16 -1.94 3.71
N PHE A 40 -8.43 -2.57 4.62
CA PHE A 40 -8.46 -2.15 6.03
C PHE A 40 -7.95 -0.72 6.18
N TYR A 41 -6.84 -0.39 5.51
CA TYR A 41 -6.30 0.97 5.49
C TYR A 41 -7.34 1.97 4.95
N ALA A 42 -8.04 1.60 3.87
CA ALA A 42 -9.07 2.46 3.29
C ALA A 42 -10.17 2.82 4.31
N SER A 43 -10.61 1.83 5.10
CA SER A 43 -11.63 2.07 6.11
C SER A 43 -11.12 3.00 7.22
N GLN A 44 -9.86 2.84 7.64
CA GLN A 44 -9.22 3.73 8.60
C GLN A 44 -9.08 5.15 8.04
N TYR A 45 -8.67 5.25 6.79
CA TYR A 45 -8.50 6.53 6.11
C TYR A 45 -9.81 7.30 6.06
N LEU A 46 -10.88 6.65 5.64
CA LEU A 46 -12.20 7.30 5.54
C LEU A 46 -12.67 7.77 6.91
N ARG A 47 -12.48 6.95 7.94
CA ARG A 47 -12.86 7.31 9.30
C ARG A 47 -12.08 8.51 9.81
N ALA A 48 -10.79 8.60 9.49
CA ALA A 48 -9.92 9.67 9.97
C ALA A 48 -10.11 10.98 9.21
N THR A 49 -10.41 10.91 7.92
CA THR A 49 -10.40 12.12 7.05
C THR A 49 -11.77 12.50 6.51
N GLY A 50 -12.71 11.56 6.38
CA GLY A 50 -13.97 11.78 5.70
C GLY A 50 -13.83 11.99 4.19
N ASP A 51 -12.64 11.76 3.62
CA ASP A 51 -12.35 11.99 2.21
C ASP A 51 -12.78 10.80 1.36
N GLU A 52 -13.98 10.90 0.78
CA GLU A 52 -14.56 9.82 -0.03
C GLU A 52 -13.79 9.57 -1.34
N LYS A 53 -13.25 10.62 -1.95
CA LYS A 53 -12.48 10.47 -3.19
C LYS A 53 -11.16 9.74 -2.95
N GLY A 54 -10.46 10.11 -1.87
CA GLY A 54 -9.24 9.43 -1.47
C GLY A 54 -9.50 7.98 -1.10
N ASN A 55 -10.59 7.73 -0.38
CA ASN A 55 -10.99 6.38 -0.02
C ASN A 55 -11.27 5.54 -1.26
N LYS A 56 -12.00 6.09 -2.25
CA LYS A 56 -12.27 5.38 -3.50
C LYS A 56 -10.98 5.03 -4.24
N SER A 57 -10.03 5.96 -4.27
CA SER A 57 -8.74 5.71 -4.92
C SER A 57 -8.01 4.54 -4.26
N ILE A 58 -8.01 4.47 -2.93
CA ILE A 58 -7.39 3.37 -2.19
C ILE A 58 -8.10 2.05 -2.49
N LEU A 59 -9.44 2.06 -2.50
CA LEU A 59 -10.23 0.86 -2.81
C LEU A 59 -10.04 0.39 -4.25
N ASP A 60 -9.92 1.31 -5.19
CA ASP A 60 -9.64 0.97 -6.59
C ASP A 60 -8.27 0.28 -6.71
N GLN A 61 -7.28 0.76 -5.96
CA GLN A 61 -5.97 0.13 -5.93
C GLN A 61 -6.04 -1.27 -5.30
N ALA A 62 -6.79 -1.42 -4.22
CA ALA A 62 -7.00 -2.72 -3.60
C ALA A 62 -7.65 -3.70 -4.58
N LYS A 63 -8.63 -3.22 -5.36
CA LYS A 63 -9.29 -4.06 -6.36
C LYS A 63 -8.32 -4.49 -7.46
N ALA A 64 -7.48 -3.58 -7.94
CA ALA A 64 -6.46 -3.91 -8.93
C ALA A 64 -5.49 -4.97 -8.40
N MET A 65 -5.10 -4.86 -7.13
CA MET A 65 -4.24 -5.85 -6.48
C MET A 65 -4.94 -7.19 -6.34
N GLU A 66 -6.23 -7.18 -5.99
CA GLU A 66 -7.04 -8.39 -5.84
C GLU A 66 -7.17 -9.14 -7.17
N GLU A 67 -7.27 -8.41 -8.29
CA GLU A 67 -7.42 -8.97 -9.62
C GLU A 67 -6.10 -9.44 -10.23
N TRP A 68 -4.96 -9.16 -9.60
CA TRP A 68 -3.67 -9.63 -10.07
C TRP A 68 -3.64 -11.17 -10.04
N PRO A 69 -3.32 -11.84 -11.16
CA PRO A 69 -3.52 -13.30 -11.28
C PRO A 69 -2.56 -14.14 -10.46
N THR A 70 -1.37 -13.65 -10.17
CA THR A 70 -0.37 -14.40 -9.41
C THR A 70 -0.52 -14.11 -7.93
N LYS A 71 -0.82 -15.15 -7.13
CA LYS A 71 -1.00 -15.00 -5.69
C LYS A 71 -0.12 -16.00 -4.95
N LYS A 72 0.51 -15.53 -3.88
CA LYS A 72 1.26 -16.40 -2.98
C LYS A 72 1.27 -15.81 -1.57
N LEU A 73 1.57 -16.63 -0.58
CA LEU A 73 1.79 -16.12 0.77
C LEU A 73 3.14 -15.39 0.82
N PRO A 74 3.26 -14.35 1.68
CA PRO A 74 4.52 -13.62 1.80
C PRO A 74 5.61 -14.52 2.37
N ASP A 75 6.82 -14.26 1.90
CA ASP A 75 8.02 -14.96 2.41
C ASP A 75 8.37 -14.52 3.82
#